data_50b38cb30cb1d66044ff6b594a5aa0f7
#
_entry.id   50b38cb30cb1d66044ff6b594a5aa0f7
#
_cell.length_a   1.000
_cell.length_b   1.000
_cell.length_c   1.000
_cell.angle_alpha   90.00
_cell.angle_beta   90.00
_cell.angle_gamma   90.00
#
_symmetry.space_group_name_H-M   'P 1'
#
loop_
_entity.id
_entity.type
_entity.pdbx_description
1 polymer ?
#
loop_
_entity_poly.entity_id
_entity_poly.type
_entity_poly.pdbx_seq_one_letter_code
_entity_poly.pdbx_strand_id
1 'polypeptide(L)'
;MDKSSAGDLIKDVNEDTFMADVIDASQEVPVIVDFWAPWCGPCKTLGPMLEKAVLAAKGAVRMVKVNIDDNQAIASQLRVQSIPTVYAFHKGQPVDAFQGAVPNSEIDAFVDRVIEASGGEVNGGLSEALKSAEEMLEDGAVSDAAEVFSAIIEEDNQNIKAYSGLARAKLDLEDIEGAEAVLNGVPADISDSPEIEAVFAKIALARQALDVGPLSELEAVVASDPSNSKARFEYSQALYAADNIDEAVAQLLELFRRDSDWNDGAAKAQLFTIFDALEPNDPIVLNGRRKLSSMIFA
;
A
#
# COMPACT_ATOMS: atom_id res chain seq x y z
N MET A 1 9.08 -15.58 -27.35
CA MET A 1 9.12 -15.04 -25.97
C MET A 1 9.14 -16.25 -25.07
N ASP A 2 10.29 -16.54 -24.52
CA ASP A 2 10.57 -17.78 -23.78
C ASP A 2 9.93 -17.65 -22.38
N LYS A 3 9.03 -18.57 -22.04
CA LYS A 3 8.51 -18.71 -20.68
C LYS A 3 9.58 -19.40 -19.85
N SER A 4 10.45 -18.61 -19.19
CA SER A 4 11.29 -19.17 -18.13
C SER A 4 10.38 -19.83 -17.09
N SER A 5 10.56 -21.12 -16.86
CA SER A 5 9.80 -21.82 -15.83
C SER A 5 10.25 -21.31 -14.45
N ALA A 6 9.37 -21.35 -13.44
CA ALA A 6 9.71 -20.92 -12.07
C ALA A 6 10.99 -21.61 -11.53
N GLY A 7 11.30 -22.82 -12.01
CA GLY A 7 12.52 -23.55 -11.67
C GLY A 7 13.80 -22.97 -12.27
N ASP A 8 13.72 -22.11 -13.28
CA ASP A 8 14.88 -21.45 -13.87
C ASP A 8 15.23 -20.12 -13.14
N LEU A 9 14.26 -19.55 -12.43
CA LEU A 9 14.42 -18.28 -11.71
C LEU A 9 14.86 -18.46 -10.27
N ILE A 10 14.52 -19.59 -9.64
CA ILE A 10 14.80 -19.87 -8.23
C ILE A 10 15.39 -21.27 -8.10
N LYS A 11 16.58 -21.39 -7.47
CA LYS A 11 17.25 -22.68 -7.27
C LYS A 11 18.10 -22.73 -5.98
N ASP A 12 18.33 -23.94 -5.48
CA ASP A 12 19.30 -24.18 -4.42
C ASP A 12 20.71 -24.23 -5.00
N VAL A 13 21.68 -23.64 -4.32
CA VAL A 13 23.06 -23.50 -4.76
C VAL A 13 23.99 -23.95 -3.64
N ASN A 14 25.08 -24.61 -4.02
CA ASN A 14 26.15 -25.04 -3.14
C ASN A 14 27.50 -24.41 -3.51
N GLU A 15 28.57 -24.78 -2.76
CA GLU A 15 29.93 -24.25 -2.97
C GLU A 15 30.47 -24.49 -4.38
N ASP A 16 30.14 -25.63 -5.01
CA ASP A 16 30.61 -25.98 -6.34
C ASP A 16 29.94 -25.17 -7.44
N THR A 17 28.65 -24.79 -7.24
CA THR A 17 27.85 -24.11 -8.26
C THR A 17 27.75 -22.60 -8.04
N PHE A 18 28.18 -22.08 -6.87
CA PHE A 18 28.05 -20.66 -6.52
C PHE A 18 28.69 -19.72 -7.53
N MET A 19 29.88 -20.05 -8.01
CA MET A 19 30.56 -19.23 -9.03
C MET A 19 29.73 -19.08 -10.29
N ALA A 20 29.23 -20.18 -10.83
CA ALA A 20 28.46 -20.19 -12.06
C ALA A 20 27.05 -19.57 -11.87
N ASP A 21 26.36 -19.94 -10.78
CA ASP A 21 24.97 -19.58 -10.56
C ASP A 21 24.77 -18.21 -9.93
N VAL A 22 25.80 -17.63 -9.33
CA VAL A 22 25.76 -16.29 -8.71
C VAL A 22 26.69 -15.32 -9.43
N ILE A 23 27.98 -15.59 -9.47
CA ILE A 23 28.97 -14.61 -9.95
C ILE A 23 28.87 -14.46 -11.47
N ASP A 24 28.92 -15.57 -12.20
CA ASP A 24 28.85 -15.56 -13.67
C ASP A 24 27.42 -15.18 -14.14
N ALA A 25 26.39 -15.75 -13.53
CA ALA A 25 24.99 -15.43 -13.87
C ALA A 25 24.65 -13.95 -13.63
N SER A 26 25.25 -13.32 -12.60
CA SER A 26 25.01 -11.90 -12.30
C SER A 26 25.69 -10.93 -13.29
N GLN A 27 26.45 -11.44 -14.26
CA GLN A 27 26.96 -10.61 -15.36
C GLN A 27 25.83 -10.14 -16.29
N GLU A 28 24.77 -10.93 -16.44
CA GLU A 28 23.65 -10.70 -17.33
C GLU A 28 22.41 -10.19 -16.58
N VAL A 29 22.02 -10.87 -15.49
CA VAL A 29 20.81 -10.60 -14.69
C VAL A 29 21.18 -10.60 -13.22
N PRO A 30 20.76 -9.63 -12.41
CA PRO A 30 21.02 -9.62 -10.97
C PRO A 30 20.58 -10.93 -10.30
N VAL A 31 21.36 -11.38 -9.32
CA VAL A 31 21.11 -12.61 -8.57
C VAL A 31 20.95 -12.27 -7.08
N ILE A 32 19.80 -12.56 -6.53
CA ILE A 32 19.50 -12.46 -5.10
C ILE A 32 19.92 -13.77 -4.44
N VAL A 33 20.67 -13.70 -3.34
CA VAL A 33 21.20 -14.86 -2.60
C VAL A 33 20.59 -14.86 -1.20
N ASP A 34 19.72 -15.85 -0.90
CA ASP A 34 19.14 -16.05 0.43
C ASP A 34 19.98 -17.04 1.25
N PHE A 35 20.61 -16.55 2.31
CA PHE A 35 21.33 -17.38 3.29
C PHE A 35 20.38 -17.81 4.40
N TRP A 36 20.11 -19.12 4.45
CA TRP A 36 19.13 -19.72 5.33
C TRP A 36 19.60 -21.01 6.00
N ALA A 37 18.81 -21.55 6.93
CA ALA A 37 19.01 -22.91 7.48
C ALA A 37 17.66 -23.54 7.89
N PRO A 38 17.55 -24.88 7.94
CA PRO A 38 16.31 -25.58 8.30
C PRO A 38 15.75 -25.24 9.70
N TRP A 39 16.62 -24.91 10.63
CA TRP A 39 16.27 -24.54 12.01
C TRP A 39 15.91 -23.05 12.18
N CYS A 40 16.12 -22.23 11.16
CA CYS A 40 15.84 -20.79 11.21
C CYS A 40 14.35 -20.50 11.00
N GLY A 41 13.66 -20.17 12.08
CA GLY A 41 12.23 -19.82 12.05
C GLY A 41 11.91 -18.61 11.14
N PRO A 42 12.59 -17.46 11.32
CA PRO A 42 12.39 -16.28 10.47
C PRO A 42 12.65 -16.54 8.97
N CYS A 43 13.62 -17.41 8.63
CA CYS A 43 13.91 -17.76 7.23
C CYS A 43 12.72 -18.46 6.55
N LYS A 44 11.97 -19.26 7.30
CA LYS A 44 10.77 -19.96 6.78
C LYS A 44 9.64 -19.01 6.40
N THR A 45 9.62 -17.83 7.00
CA THR A 45 8.68 -16.75 6.66
C THR A 45 9.20 -15.90 5.51
N LEU A 46 10.47 -15.48 5.58
CA LEU A 46 11.09 -14.61 4.57
C LEU A 46 11.21 -15.28 3.20
N GLY A 47 11.66 -16.55 3.14
CA GLY A 47 11.91 -17.24 1.89
C GLY A 47 10.75 -17.21 0.91
N PRO A 48 9.54 -17.67 1.29
CA PRO A 48 8.37 -17.61 0.40
C PRO A 48 7.99 -16.20 -0.06
N MET A 49 8.19 -15.18 0.78
CA MET A 49 7.91 -13.78 0.45
C MET A 49 8.90 -13.29 -0.61
N LEU A 50 10.19 -13.59 -0.43
CA LEU A 50 11.24 -13.23 -1.39
C LEU A 50 11.07 -13.98 -2.72
N GLU A 51 10.72 -15.28 -2.68
CA GLU A 51 10.41 -16.07 -3.87
C GLU A 51 9.24 -15.45 -4.66
N LYS A 52 8.18 -15.00 -3.97
CA LYS A 52 7.04 -14.32 -4.59
C LYS A 52 7.46 -13.02 -5.30
N ALA A 53 8.27 -12.18 -4.65
CA ALA A 53 8.77 -10.93 -5.23
C ALA A 53 9.66 -11.16 -6.47
N VAL A 54 10.54 -12.17 -6.42
CA VAL A 54 11.40 -12.54 -7.56
C VAL A 54 10.58 -13.06 -8.74
N LEU A 55 9.53 -13.86 -8.49
CA LEU A 55 8.66 -14.35 -9.55
C LEU A 55 7.84 -13.20 -10.17
N ALA A 56 7.41 -12.23 -9.36
CA ALA A 56 6.71 -11.04 -9.83
C ALA A 56 7.59 -10.18 -10.75
N ALA A 57 8.92 -10.19 -10.55
CA ALA A 57 9.88 -9.49 -11.39
C ALA A 57 10.09 -10.14 -12.78
N LYS A 58 9.37 -11.22 -13.13
CA LYS A 58 9.28 -11.82 -14.48
C LYS A 58 10.64 -12.06 -15.17
N GLY A 59 11.70 -12.33 -14.40
CA GLY A 59 13.03 -12.61 -14.91
C GLY A 59 14.00 -11.42 -14.92
N ALA A 60 13.59 -10.25 -14.45
CA ALA A 60 14.47 -9.11 -14.24
C ALA A 60 15.51 -9.35 -13.12
N VAL A 61 15.24 -10.31 -12.23
CA VAL A 61 16.17 -10.85 -11.24
C VAL A 61 16.06 -12.37 -11.17
N ARG A 62 17.11 -13.03 -10.68
CA ARG A 62 17.10 -14.45 -10.29
C ARG A 62 17.35 -14.57 -8.80
N MET A 63 16.98 -15.72 -8.23
CA MET A 63 17.22 -16.01 -6.82
C MET A 63 17.92 -17.36 -6.65
N VAL A 64 18.87 -17.40 -5.73
CA VAL A 64 19.44 -18.66 -5.25
C VAL A 64 19.34 -18.75 -3.74
N LYS A 65 19.21 -19.99 -3.26
CA LYS A 65 19.11 -20.30 -1.83
C LYS A 65 20.37 -21.04 -1.40
N VAL A 66 21.02 -20.57 -0.35
CA VAL A 66 22.27 -21.16 0.18
C VAL A 66 22.01 -21.59 1.62
N ASN A 67 21.96 -22.89 1.87
CA ASN A 67 21.92 -23.44 3.22
C ASN A 67 23.30 -23.29 3.89
N ILE A 68 23.40 -22.49 4.95
CA ILE A 68 24.67 -22.22 5.65
C ILE A 68 25.26 -23.43 6.38
N ASP A 69 24.43 -24.42 6.73
CA ASP A 69 24.92 -25.64 7.41
C ASP A 69 25.79 -26.46 6.45
N ASP A 70 25.44 -26.49 5.16
CA ASP A 70 26.10 -27.26 4.10
C ASP A 70 27.17 -26.43 3.35
N ASN A 71 27.14 -25.08 3.45
CA ASN A 71 27.95 -24.16 2.65
C ASN A 71 28.67 -23.12 3.52
N GLN A 72 29.41 -23.60 4.53
CA GLN A 72 30.08 -22.76 5.54
C GLN A 72 31.17 -21.87 4.96
N ALA A 73 31.88 -22.33 3.92
CA ALA A 73 32.95 -21.56 3.29
C ALA A 73 32.38 -20.29 2.62
N ILE A 74 31.29 -20.40 1.88
CA ILE A 74 30.60 -19.24 1.25
C ILE A 74 30.09 -18.27 2.33
N ALA A 75 29.41 -18.79 3.35
CA ALA A 75 28.87 -17.97 4.44
C ALA A 75 29.99 -17.20 5.16
N SER A 76 31.14 -17.85 5.41
CA SER A 76 32.30 -17.22 6.03
C SER A 76 32.94 -16.18 5.12
N GLN A 77 33.09 -16.45 3.82
CA GLN A 77 33.68 -15.55 2.84
C GLN A 77 32.88 -14.27 2.67
N LEU A 78 31.53 -14.38 2.67
CA LEU A 78 30.62 -13.26 2.59
C LEU A 78 30.27 -12.66 3.97
N ARG A 79 30.94 -13.14 5.04
CA ARG A 79 30.79 -12.64 6.41
C ARG A 79 29.35 -12.67 6.92
N VAL A 80 28.62 -13.72 6.58
CA VAL A 80 27.25 -13.94 7.09
C VAL A 80 27.33 -14.26 8.59
N GLN A 81 26.93 -13.30 9.44
CA GLN A 81 27.00 -13.41 10.90
C GLN A 81 25.70 -13.89 11.52
N SER A 82 24.60 -13.71 10.83
CA SER A 82 23.25 -14.11 11.26
C SER A 82 22.39 -14.46 10.06
N ILE A 83 21.32 -15.23 10.29
CA ILE A 83 20.33 -15.57 9.27
C ILE A 83 18.93 -15.20 9.73
N PRO A 84 18.03 -14.81 8.80
CA PRO A 84 18.29 -14.69 7.37
C PRO A 84 19.21 -13.52 7.03
N THR A 85 20.05 -13.69 6.01
CA THR A 85 20.82 -12.63 5.37
C THR A 85 20.62 -12.78 3.87
N VAL A 86 20.27 -11.69 3.21
CA VAL A 86 20.04 -11.63 1.77
C VAL A 86 21.02 -10.68 1.14
N TYR A 87 21.70 -11.14 0.08
CA TYR A 87 22.58 -10.33 -0.77
C TYR A 87 22.02 -10.24 -2.17
N ALA A 88 22.28 -9.13 -2.85
CA ALA A 88 22.08 -9.01 -4.29
C ALA A 88 23.43 -8.84 -5.00
N PHE A 89 23.66 -9.60 -6.07
CA PHE A 89 24.86 -9.55 -6.90
C PHE A 89 24.50 -9.02 -8.29
N HIS A 90 25.32 -8.10 -8.80
CA HIS A 90 25.30 -7.68 -10.20
C HIS A 90 26.72 -7.46 -10.68
N LYS A 91 27.01 -7.91 -11.92
CA LYS A 91 28.36 -7.86 -12.52
C LYS A 91 29.44 -8.50 -11.61
N GLY A 92 29.08 -9.61 -10.96
CA GLY A 92 29.98 -10.35 -10.08
C GLY A 92 30.30 -9.70 -8.73
N GLN A 93 29.61 -8.60 -8.39
CA GLN A 93 29.83 -7.85 -7.15
C GLN A 93 28.53 -7.74 -6.33
N PRO A 94 28.63 -7.76 -4.99
CA PRO A 94 27.46 -7.45 -4.16
C PRO A 94 27.09 -5.96 -4.33
N VAL A 95 25.81 -5.68 -4.62
CA VAL A 95 25.29 -4.33 -4.88
C VAL A 95 24.36 -3.85 -3.79
N ASP A 96 23.63 -4.76 -3.11
CA ASP A 96 22.75 -4.45 -1.97
C ASP A 96 22.67 -5.67 -1.03
N ALA A 97 22.26 -5.46 0.21
CA ALA A 97 22.05 -6.53 1.19
C ALA A 97 21.16 -6.08 2.35
N PHE A 98 20.46 -7.03 2.97
CA PHE A 98 19.80 -6.82 4.26
C PHE A 98 19.93 -8.05 5.17
N GLN A 99 19.70 -7.87 6.48
CA GLN A 99 19.74 -8.92 7.49
C GLN A 99 18.47 -8.93 8.32
N GLY A 100 18.03 -10.12 8.72
CA GLY A 100 16.82 -10.32 9.52
C GLY A 100 15.56 -10.41 8.69
N ALA A 101 14.44 -10.68 9.38
CA ALA A 101 13.12 -10.68 8.76
C ALA A 101 12.65 -9.24 8.55
N VAL A 102 12.19 -8.93 7.35
CA VAL A 102 11.65 -7.63 6.96
C VAL A 102 10.22 -7.81 6.43
N PRO A 103 9.36 -6.77 6.46
CA PRO A 103 8.02 -6.84 5.89
C PRO A 103 8.04 -6.93 4.35
N ASN A 104 6.92 -7.35 3.74
CA ASN A 104 6.79 -7.48 2.28
C ASN A 104 7.22 -6.21 1.53
N SER A 105 6.77 -5.04 2.00
CA SER A 105 7.11 -3.75 1.37
C SER A 105 8.61 -3.47 1.29
N GLU A 106 9.40 -3.93 2.27
CA GLU A 106 10.86 -3.79 2.23
C GLU A 106 11.50 -4.80 1.28
N ILE A 107 10.90 -6.00 1.14
CA ILE A 107 11.35 -7.02 0.16
C ILE A 107 11.11 -6.50 -1.25
N ASP A 108 9.92 -6.00 -1.53
CA ASP A 108 9.57 -5.44 -2.84
C ASP A 108 10.49 -4.27 -3.18
N ALA A 109 10.68 -3.32 -2.25
CA ALA A 109 11.60 -2.20 -2.43
C ALA A 109 13.07 -2.64 -2.61
N PHE A 110 13.50 -3.73 -1.98
CA PHE A 110 14.84 -4.30 -2.20
C PHE A 110 14.99 -4.86 -3.61
N VAL A 111 14.01 -5.66 -4.07
CA VAL A 111 14.01 -6.22 -5.43
C VAL A 111 14.02 -5.11 -6.47
N ASP A 112 13.21 -4.07 -6.29
CA ASP A 112 13.14 -2.91 -7.16
C ASP A 112 14.49 -2.18 -7.26
N ARG A 113 15.11 -1.85 -6.12
CA ARG A 113 16.45 -1.23 -6.11
C ARG A 113 17.51 -2.08 -6.82
N VAL A 114 17.43 -3.40 -6.69
CA VAL A 114 18.37 -4.31 -7.35
C VAL A 114 18.17 -4.29 -8.88
N ILE A 115 16.94 -4.24 -9.35
CA ILE A 115 16.60 -4.12 -10.77
C ILE A 115 17.10 -2.78 -11.31
N GLU A 116 16.79 -1.67 -10.65
CA GLU A 116 17.23 -0.32 -11.03
C GLU A 116 18.76 -0.21 -11.07
N ALA A 117 19.45 -0.71 -10.05
CA ALA A 117 20.92 -0.70 -10.00
C ALA A 117 21.58 -1.50 -11.15
N SER A 118 20.85 -2.46 -11.72
CA SER A 118 21.30 -3.23 -12.89
C SER A 118 21.03 -2.55 -14.23
N GLY A 119 20.29 -1.43 -14.24
CA GLY A 119 19.78 -0.76 -15.44
C GLY A 119 18.57 -1.47 -16.05
N GLY A 120 17.92 -2.35 -15.28
CA GLY A 120 16.64 -2.95 -15.64
C GLY A 120 15.48 -2.01 -15.32
N GLU A 121 14.35 -2.23 -15.99
CA GLU A 121 13.09 -1.57 -15.66
C GLU A 121 12.34 -2.40 -14.61
N VAL A 122 11.96 -1.76 -13.51
CA VAL A 122 11.15 -2.37 -12.46
C VAL A 122 9.76 -2.65 -13.02
N ASN A 123 9.31 -3.91 -12.95
CA ASN A 123 8.00 -4.35 -13.44
C ASN A 123 7.65 -3.84 -14.86
N GLY A 124 8.63 -3.84 -15.80
CA GLY A 124 8.38 -3.42 -17.18
C GLY A 124 8.00 -1.93 -17.31
N GLY A 125 8.48 -1.07 -16.41
CA GLY A 125 8.13 0.36 -16.39
C GLY A 125 6.87 0.69 -15.56
N LEU A 126 6.19 -0.30 -14.96
CA LEU A 126 4.96 -0.08 -14.18
C LEU A 126 5.17 0.83 -12.97
N SER A 127 6.33 0.74 -12.31
CA SER A 127 6.65 1.60 -11.15
C SER A 127 6.78 3.07 -11.57
N GLU A 128 7.42 3.33 -12.70
CA GLU A 128 7.55 4.68 -13.26
C GLU A 128 6.21 5.19 -13.79
N ALA A 129 5.45 4.33 -14.47
CA ALA A 129 4.09 4.66 -14.92
C ALA A 129 3.17 5.00 -13.74
N LEU A 130 3.25 4.22 -12.64
CA LEU A 130 2.47 4.48 -11.43
C LEU A 130 2.83 5.85 -10.82
N LYS A 131 4.12 6.15 -10.69
CA LYS A 131 4.59 7.45 -10.19
C LYS A 131 4.12 8.59 -11.09
N SER A 132 4.23 8.43 -12.41
CA SER A 132 3.75 9.42 -13.37
C SER A 132 2.24 9.63 -13.26
N ALA A 133 1.45 8.57 -13.07
CA ALA A 133 0.01 8.68 -12.88
C ALA A 133 -0.38 9.41 -11.58
N GLU A 134 0.36 9.18 -10.48
CA GLU A 134 0.17 9.94 -9.23
C GLU A 134 0.52 11.43 -9.41
N GLU A 135 1.63 11.75 -10.07
CA GLU A 135 2.00 13.13 -10.40
C GLU A 135 0.94 13.81 -11.29
N MET A 136 0.41 13.09 -12.30
CA MET A 136 -0.68 13.61 -13.14
C MET A 136 -1.94 13.89 -12.32
N LEU A 137 -2.27 13.04 -11.35
CA LEU A 137 -3.43 13.24 -10.47
C LEU A 137 -3.25 14.49 -9.60
N GLU A 138 -2.06 14.67 -9.02
CA GLU A 138 -1.71 15.86 -8.22
C GLU A 138 -1.74 17.15 -9.04
N ASP A 139 -1.31 17.09 -10.30
CA ASP A 139 -1.33 18.22 -11.25
C ASP A 139 -2.71 18.52 -11.85
N GLY A 140 -3.74 17.70 -11.50
CA GLY A 140 -5.11 17.87 -11.99
C GLY A 140 -5.36 17.29 -13.39
N ALA A 141 -4.41 16.56 -13.98
CA ALA A 141 -4.59 15.84 -15.25
C ALA A 141 -5.32 14.49 -15.00
N VAL A 142 -6.49 14.58 -14.36
CA VAL A 142 -7.21 13.43 -13.77
C VAL A 142 -7.60 12.37 -14.80
N SER A 143 -8.03 12.79 -15.99
CA SER A 143 -8.42 11.85 -17.06
C SER A 143 -7.22 11.05 -17.57
N ASP A 144 -6.07 11.72 -17.77
CA ASP A 144 -4.85 11.08 -18.25
C ASP A 144 -4.31 10.10 -17.17
N ALA A 145 -4.35 10.51 -15.90
CA ALA A 145 -4.01 9.64 -14.77
C ALA A 145 -4.89 8.38 -14.74
N ALA A 146 -6.20 8.52 -14.94
CA ALA A 146 -7.12 7.38 -14.97
C ALA A 146 -6.81 6.39 -16.09
N GLU A 147 -6.41 6.87 -17.28
CA GLU A 147 -5.99 6.01 -18.39
C GLU A 147 -4.72 5.22 -18.05
N VAL A 148 -3.73 5.88 -17.44
CA VAL A 148 -2.47 5.23 -17.03
C VAL A 148 -2.72 4.19 -15.92
N PHE A 149 -3.49 4.51 -14.89
CA PHE A 149 -3.84 3.53 -13.85
C PHE A 149 -4.60 2.32 -14.42
N SER A 150 -5.51 2.55 -15.39
CA SER A 150 -6.23 1.45 -16.06
C SER A 150 -5.29 0.53 -16.82
N ALA A 151 -4.32 1.11 -17.56
CA ALA A 151 -3.31 0.32 -18.28
C ALA A 151 -2.41 -0.49 -17.33
N ILE A 152 -2.06 0.08 -16.17
CA ILE A 152 -1.30 -0.64 -15.14
C ILE A 152 -2.10 -1.86 -14.62
N ILE A 153 -3.40 -1.70 -14.36
CA ILE A 153 -4.28 -2.80 -13.89
C ILE A 153 -4.39 -3.91 -14.95
N GLU A 154 -4.43 -3.57 -16.25
CA GLU A 154 -4.46 -4.56 -17.32
C GLU A 154 -3.17 -5.40 -17.37
N GLU A 155 -2.01 -4.82 -17.05
CA GLU A 155 -0.73 -5.50 -17.02
C GLU A 155 -0.48 -6.24 -15.69
N ASP A 156 -0.84 -5.61 -14.54
CA ASP A 156 -0.70 -6.15 -13.20
C ASP A 156 -2.01 -5.97 -12.41
N ASN A 157 -2.86 -6.98 -12.48
CA ASN A 157 -4.16 -6.99 -11.81
C ASN A 157 -4.08 -7.17 -10.27
N GLN A 158 -2.87 -7.22 -9.70
CA GLN A 158 -2.64 -7.24 -8.25
C GLN A 158 -2.12 -5.90 -7.72
N ASN A 159 -2.07 -4.88 -8.57
CA ASN A 159 -1.51 -3.58 -8.21
C ASN A 159 -2.49 -2.73 -7.39
N ILE A 160 -2.39 -2.80 -6.06
CA ILE A 160 -3.24 -2.09 -5.10
C ILE A 160 -3.24 -0.57 -5.39
N LYS A 161 -2.07 0.02 -5.65
CA LYS A 161 -1.94 1.46 -5.90
C LYS A 161 -2.64 1.89 -7.18
N ALA A 162 -2.60 1.06 -8.22
CA ALA A 162 -3.29 1.36 -9.47
C ALA A 162 -4.81 1.34 -9.30
N TYR A 163 -5.36 0.36 -8.57
CA TYR A 163 -6.80 0.34 -8.25
C TYR A 163 -7.22 1.54 -7.40
N SER A 164 -6.48 1.85 -6.32
CA SER A 164 -6.78 2.99 -5.46
C SER A 164 -6.63 4.31 -6.22
N GLY A 165 -5.60 4.46 -7.07
CA GLY A 165 -5.38 5.61 -7.92
C GLY A 165 -6.50 5.83 -8.94
N LEU A 166 -6.91 4.76 -9.65
CA LEU A 166 -8.03 4.83 -10.61
C LEU A 166 -9.34 5.22 -9.93
N ALA A 167 -9.64 4.62 -8.77
CA ALA A 167 -10.86 4.95 -8.04
C ALA A 167 -10.85 6.40 -7.50
N ARG A 168 -9.69 6.93 -7.05
CA ARG A 168 -9.54 8.35 -6.69
C ARG A 168 -9.74 9.26 -7.91
N ALA A 169 -9.12 8.94 -9.04
CA ALA A 169 -9.31 9.68 -10.28
C ALA A 169 -10.78 9.74 -10.70
N LYS A 170 -11.51 8.61 -10.56
CA LYS A 170 -12.96 8.58 -10.80
C LYS A 170 -13.75 9.49 -9.86
N LEU A 171 -13.38 9.52 -8.56
CA LEU A 171 -14.00 10.45 -7.59
C LEU A 171 -13.75 11.92 -7.95
N ASP A 172 -12.54 12.25 -8.36
CA ASP A 172 -12.18 13.62 -8.76
C ASP A 172 -12.90 14.06 -10.06
N LEU A 173 -13.34 13.09 -10.88
CA LEU A 173 -14.21 13.31 -12.03
C LEU A 173 -15.71 13.29 -11.67
N GLU A 174 -16.06 13.27 -10.38
CA GLU A 174 -17.42 13.16 -9.85
C GLU A 174 -18.14 11.86 -10.27
N ASP A 175 -17.41 10.84 -10.75
CA ASP A 175 -17.91 9.52 -11.17
C ASP A 175 -17.89 8.54 -9.98
N ILE A 176 -18.77 8.76 -9.00
CA ILE A 176 -18.86 7.93 -7.78
C ILE A 176 -19.18 6.48 -8.11
N GLU A 177 -20.07 6.24 -9.09
CA GLU A 177 -20.45 4.88 -9.51
C GLU A 177 -19.29 4.17 -10.19
N GLY A 178 -18.52 4.88 -11.02
CA GLY A 178 -17.31 4.36 -11.64
C GLY A 178 -16.23 4.04 -10.61
N ALA A 179 -16.02 4.87 -9.61
CA ALA A 179 -15.09 4.62 -8.52
C ALA A 179 -15.46 3.33 -7.74
N GLU A 180 -16.74 3.17 -7.39
CA GLU A 180 -17.23 1.97 -6.71
C GLU A 180 -17.09 0.71 -7.59
N ALA A 181 -17.35 0.82 -8.89
CA ALA A 181 -17.19 -0.30 -9.82
C ALA A 181 -15.73 -0.76 -9.93
N VAL A 182 -14.77 0.17 -9.92
CA VAL A 182 -13.32 -0.13 -9.90
C VAL A 182 -12.98 -0.94 -8.64
N LEU A 183 -13.40 -0.50 -7.45
CA LEU A 183 -13.08 -1.19 -6.21
C LEU A 183 -13.80 -2.54 -6.05
N ASN A 184 -15.01 -2.67 -6.57
CA ASN A 184 -15.73 -3.95 -6.61
C ASN A 184 -15.07 -4.97 -7.57
N GLY A 185 -14.25 -4.51 -8.51
CA GLY A 185 -13.45 -5.33 -9.40
C GLY A 185 -12.09 -5.77 -8.85
N VAL A 186 -11.71 -5.33 -7.66
CA VAL A 186 -10.44 -5.68 -7.01
C VAL A 186 -10.40 -7.17 -6.69
N PRO A 187 -9.31 -7.90 -7.01
CA PRO A 187 -9.15 -9.30 -6.62
C PRO A 187 -9.24 -9.51 -5.10
N ALA A 188 -9.83 -10.62 -4.68
CA ALA A 188 -10.07 -10.93 -3.27
C ALA A 188 -8.80 -10.94 -2.42
N ASP A 189 -7.65 -11.28 -3.01
CA ASP A 189 -6.36 -11.37 -2.31
C ASP A 189 -5.83 -9.99 -1.84
N ILE A 190 -6.30 -8.90 -2.45
CA ILE A 190 -5.86 -7.54 -2.16
C ILE A 190 -7.01 -6.59 -1.74
N SER A 191 -8.26 -7.09 -1.72
CA SER A 191 -9.45 -6.28 -1.41
C SER A 191 -9.46 -5.69 -0.01
N ASP A 192 -8.85 -6.37 0.96
CA ASP A 192 -8.79 -5.98 2.38
C ASP A 192 -7.55 -5.11 2.69
N SER A 193 -6.92 -4.52 1.66
CA SER A 193 -5.79 -3.62 1.89
C SER A 193 -6.25 -2.26 2.42
N PRO A 194 -5.47 -1.63 3.33
CA PRO A 194 -5.81 -0.32 3.90
C PRO A 194 -6.03 0.76 2.84
N GLU A 195 -5.30 0.72 1.73
CA GLU A 195 -5.43 1.66 0.61
C GLU A 195 -6.80 1.54 -0.08
N ILE A 196 -7.30 0.33 -0.25
CA ILE A 196 -8.63 0.08 -0.84
C ILE A 196 -9.73 0.49 0.13
N GLU A 197 -9.60 0.13 1.42
CA GLU A 197 -10.54 0.54 2.46
C GLU A 197 -10.66 2.06 2.57
N ALA A 198 -9.54 2.79 2.49
CA ALA A 198 -9.51 4.25 2.52
C ALA A 198 -10.31 4.87 1.35
N VAL A 199 -10.23 4.29 0.14
CA VAL A 199 -11.00 4.80 -0.99
C VAL A 199 -12.49 4.45 -0.87
N PHE A 200 -12.86 3.30 -0.33
CA PHE A 200 -14.27 3.00 0.00
C PHE A 200 -14.83 4.02 1.01
N ALA A 201 -14.06 4.43 2.01
CA ALA A 201 -14.46 5.47 2.94
C ALA A 201 -14.70 6.81 2.22
N LYS A 202 -13.81 7.20 1.29
CA LYS A 202 -13.98 8.41 0.46
C LYS A 202 -15.26 8.34 -0.42
N ILE A 203 -15.54 7.18 -1.02
CA ILE A 203 -16.77 6.96 -1.80
C ILE A 203 -18.01 7.15 -0.92
N ALA A 204 -18.02 6.58 0.29
CA ALA A 204 -19.13 6.71 1.22
C ALA A 204 -19.36 8.18 1.60
N LEU A 205 -18.30 8.94 1.87
CA LEU A 205 -18.39 10.37 2.20
C LEU A 205 -18.82 11.21 1.00
N ALA A 206 -18.33 10.94 -0.21
CA ALA A 206 -18.75 11.62 -1.43
C ALA A 206 -20.24 11.38 -1.71
N ARG A 207 -20.74 10.16 -1.50
CA ARG A 207 -22.16 9.82 -1.67
C ARG A 207 -23.05 10.54 -0.68
N GLN A 208 -22.63 10.63 0.58
CA GLN A 208 -23.34 11.42 1.61
C GLN A 208 -23.41 12.90 1.25
N ALA A 209 -22.36 13.44 0.66
CA ALA A 209 -22.29 14.86 0.26
C ALA A 209 -23.37 15.26 -0.78
N LEU A 210 -23.85 14.30 -1.60
CA LEU A 210 -24.90 14.57 -2.58
C LEU A 210 -26.26 14.88 -1.96
N ASP A 211 -26.54 14.38 -0.75
CA ASP A 211 -27.84 14.49 -0.08
C ASP A 211 -27.87 15.62 0.96
N VAL A 212 -26.77 16.35 1.15
CA VAL A 212 -26.65 17.36 2.21
C VAL A 212 -27.09 18.75 1.71
N GLY A 213 -27.80 19.46 2.57
CA GLY A 213 -28.23 20.82 2.31
C GLY A 213 -27.10 21.86 2.33
N PRO A 214 -27.39 23.12 1.96
CA PRO A 214 -26.39 24.18 1.94
C PRO A 214 -25.73 24.41 3.30
N LEU A 215 -24.39 24.49 3.31
CA LEU A 215 -23.59 24.63 4.51
C LEU A 215 -24.07 25.79 5.41
N SER A 216 -24.35 26.97 4.83
CA SER A 216 -24.75 28.17 5.58
C SER A 216 -26.13 28.02 6.25
N GLU A 217 -27.05 27.25 5.67
CA GLU A 217 -28.34 26.98 6.28
C GLU A 217 -28.21 26.04 7.48
N LEU A 218 -27.40 25.00 7.35
CA LEU A 218 -27.12 24.03 8.42
C LEU A 218 -26.40 24.69 9.59
N GLU A 219 -25.44 25.57 9.31
CA GLU A 219 -24.74 26.38 10.30
C GLU A 219 -25.73 27.23 11.11
N ALA A 220 -26.63 27.92 10.42
CA ALA A 220 -27.63 28.77 11.08
C ALA A 220 -28.61 27.95 11.96
N VAL A 221 -28.98 26.74 11.52
CA VAL A 221 -29.85 25.84 12.32
C VAL A 221 -29.12 25.38 13.59
N VAL A 222 -27.84 24.95 13.48
CA VAL A 222 -27.03 24.52 14.64
C VAL A 222 -26.76 25.69 15.60
N ALA A 223 -26.59 26.90 15.08
CA ALA A 223 -26.40 28.10 15.92
C ALA A 223 -27.68 28.48 16.68
N SER A 224 -28.85 28.34 16.04
CA SER A 224 -30.15 28.65 16.66
C SER A 224 -30.64 27.59 17.65
N ASP A 225 -30.36 26.31 17.37
CA ASP A 225 -30.63 25.18 18.25
C ASP A 225 -29.42 24.25 18.36
N PRO A 226 -28.53 24.53 19.28
CA PRO A 226 -27.35 23.71 19.52
C PRO A 226 -27.64 22.27 20.01
N SER A 227 -28.90 22.00 20.43
CA SER A 227 -29.30 20.66 20.89
C SER A 227 -29.82 19.78 19.75
N ASN A 228 -30.00 20.29 18.55
CA ASN A 228 -30.45 19.56 17.39
C ASN A 228 -29.34 18.62 16.83
N SER A 229 -29.39 17.39 17.32
CA SER A 229 -28.40 16.35 16.94
C SER A 229 -28.40 16.07 15.44
N LYS A 230 -29.60 16.04 14.81
CA LYS A 230 -29.72 15.80 13.37
C LYS A 230 -29.05 16.92 12.56
N ALA A 231 -29.38 18.17 12.85
CA ALA A 231 -28.80 19.30 12.14
C ALA A 231 -27.27 19.37 12.31
N ARG A 232 -26.75 19.05 13.51
CA ARG A 232 -25.32 19.01 13.76
C ARG A 232 -24.64 17.91 12.97
N PHE A 233 -25.25 16.74 12.82
CA PHE A 233 -24.74 15.64 12.01
C PHE A 233 -24.70 16.04 10.52
N GLU A 234 -25.81 16.55 9.97
CA GLU A 234 -25.85 17.05 8.59
C GLU A 234 -24.87 18.21 8.36
N TYR A 235 -24.71 19.11 9.33
CA TYR A 235 -23.72 20.18 9.27
C TYR A 235 -22.29 19.65 9.19
N SER A 236 -21.97 18.57 9.93
CA SER A 236 -20.67 17.94 9.85
C SER A 236 -20.39 17.32 8.47
N GLN A 237 -21.43 16.75 7.83
CA GLN A 237 -21.32 16.21 6.48
C GLN A 237 -21.11 17.32 5.44
N ALA A 238 -21.83 18.44 5.57
CA ALA A 238 -21.65 19.61 4.71
C ALA A 238 -20.26 20.25 4.87
N LEU A 239 -19.74 20.30 6.09
CA LEU A 239 -18.37 20.76 6.38
C LEU A 239 -17.33 19.88 5.70
N TYR A 240 -17.47 18.55 5.79
CA TYR A 240 -16.59 17.62 5.11
C TYR A 240 -16.62 17.81 3.59
N ALA A 241 -17.81 17.93 3.01
CA ALA A 241 -18.00 18.18 1.59
C ALA A 241 -17.37 19.51 1.11
N ALA A 242 -17.28 20.49 2.01
CA ALA A 242 -16.63 21.78 1.77
C ALA A 242 -15.13 21.80 2.13
N ASP A 243 -14.51 20.63 2.31
CA ASP A 243 -13.09 20.44 2.71
C ASP A 243 -12.72 21.05 4.08
N ASN A 244 -13.71 21.33 4.91
CA ASN A 244 -13.53 21.81 6.29
C ASN A 244 -13.48 20.65 7.29
N ILE A 245 -12.54 19.72 7.09
CA ILE A 245 -12.49 18.41 7.76
C ILE A 245 -12.30 18.55 9.28
N ASP A 246 -11.43 19.45 9.72
CA ASP A 246 -11.17 19.67 11.17
C ASP A 246 -12.43 20.09 11.91
N GLU A 247 -13.23 21.02 11.33
CA GLU A 247 -14.49 21.47 11.91
C GLU A 247 -15.56 20.37 11.82
N ALA A 248 -15.61 19.58 10.73
CA ALA A 248 -16.50 18.43 10.62
C ALA A 248 -16.29 17.44 11.77
N VAL A 249 -15.02 17.10 12.04
CA VAL A 249 -14.63 16.24 13.16
C VAL A 249 -14.99 16.86 14.51
N ALA A 250 -14.80 18.19 14.67
CA ALA A 250 -15.16 18.88 15.90
C ALA A 250 -16.68 18.82 16.17
N GLN A 251 -17.52 19.00 15.15
CA GLN A 251 -18.97 18.90 15.27
C GLN A 251 -19.44 17.48 15.63
N LEU A 252 -18.81 16.45 15.06
CA LEU A 252 -19.12 15.04 15.39
C LEU A 252 -18.68 14.68 16.82
N LEU A 253 -17.50 15.14 17.25
CA LEU A 253 -17.04 14.94 18.62
C LEU A 253 -17.98 15.62 19.62
N GLU A 254 -18.47 16.83 19.33
CA GLU A 254 -19.43 17.53 20.17
C GLU A 254 -20.79 16.80 20.18
N LEU A 255 -21.25 16.25 19.04
CA LEU A 255 -22.45 15.43 18.99
C LEU A 255 -22.27 14.17 19.87
N PHE A 256 -21.19 13.46 19.71
CA PHE A 256 -20.89 12.25 20.51
C PHE A 256 -20.80 12.56 22.01
N ARG A 257 -20.21 13.71 22.40
CA ARG A 257 -20.15 14.14 23.79
C ARG A 257 -21.53 14.41 24.40
N ARG A 258 -22.50 14.91 23.60
CA ARG A 258 -23.85 15.24 24.04
C ARG A 258 -24.76 14.02 24.08
N ASP A 259 -24.69 13.21 23.06
CA ASP A 259 -25.56 12.04 22.85
C ASP A 259 -24.78 10.97 22.05
N SER A 260 -24.06 10.12 22.78
CA SER A 260 -23.22 9.07 22.20
C SER A 260 -24.01 8.02 21.43
N ASP A 261 -25.27 7.81 21.79
CA ASP A 261 -26.14 6.77 21.26
C ASP A 261 -27.11 7.30 20.18
N TRP A 262 -27.06 8.60 19.89
CA TRP A 262 -27.91 9.20 18.88
C TRP A 262 -27.80 8.45 17.54
N ASN A 263 -28.97 8.05 17.01
CA ASN A 263 -29.08 7.33 15.75
C ASN A 263 -28.12 6.13 15.67
N ASP A 264 -28.16 5.26 16.67
CA ASP A 264 -27.32 4.06 16.81
C ASP A 264 -25.82 4.34 16.79
N GLY A 265 -25.40 5.48 17.35
CA GLY A 265 -23.98 5.87 17.42
C GLY A 265 -23.44 6.45 16.12
N ALA A 266 -24.29 7.07 15.29
CA ALA A 266 -23.92 7.60 13.97
C ALA A 266 -22.74 8.57 14.03
N ALA A 267 -22.62 9.39 15.08
CA ALA A 267 -21.48 10.31 15.23
C ALA A 267 -20.13 9.58 15.30
N LYS A 268 -20.08 8.49 16.06
CA LYS A 268 -18.87 7.66 16.17
C LYS A 268 -18.57 6.93 14.85
N ALA A 269 -19.58 6.38 14.21
CA ALA A 269 -19.42 5.71 12.91
C ALA A 269 -18.87 6.68 11.85
N GLN A 270 -19.43 7.89 11.77
CA GLN A 270 -19.00 8.92 10.84
C GLN A 270 -17.56 9.39 11.12
N LEU A 271 -17.16 9.53 12.40
CA LEU A 271 -15.79 9.85 12.77
C LEU A 271 -14.81 8.80 12.25
N PHE A 272 -15.13 7.49 12.40
CA PHE A 272 -14.26 6.44 11.86
C PHE A 272 -14.21 6.49 10.33
N THR A 273 -15.32 6.68 9.64
CA THR A 273 -15.33 6.83 8.18
C THR A 273 -14.41 7.97 7.72
N ILE A 274 -14.45 9.13 8.41
CA ILE A 274 -13.54 10.25 8.11
C ILE A 274 -12.09 9.87 8.40
N PHE A 275 -11.80 9.21 9.52
CA PHE A 275 -10.44 8.83 9.88
C PHE A 275 -9.85 7.77 8.95
N ASP A 276 -10.67 6.89 8.40
CA ASP A 276 -10.24 5.85 7.46
C ASP A 276 -10.04 6.41 6.03
N ALA A 277 -10.71 7.53 5.71
CA ALA A 277 -10.53 8.25 4.45
C ALA A 277 -9.26 9.12 4.39
N LEU A 278 -8.62 9.39 5.54
CA LEU A 278 -7.43 10.21 5.68
C LEU A 278 -6.19 9.36 5.94
N GLU A 279 -5.02 9.96 5.77
CA GLU A 279 -3.75 9.31 6.12
C GLU A 279 -3.67 9.00 7.64
N PRO A 280 -3.18 7.80 8.04
CA PRO A 280 -3.14 7.41 9.46
C PRO A 280 -2.34 8.35 10.38
N ASN A 281 -1.38 9.08 9.84
CA ASN A 281 -0.53 10.05 10.53
C ASN A 281 -1.05 11.50 10.42
N ASP A 282 -2.20 11.72 9.78
CA ASP A 282 -2.82 13.04 9.69
C ASP A 282 -3.09 13.62 11.09
N PRO A 283 -2.73 14.87 11.37
CA PRO A 283 -2.99 15.53 12.65
C PRO A 283 -4.47 15.50 13.07
N ILE A 284 -5.40 15.58 12.13
CA ILE A 284 -6.85 15.52 12.38
C ILE A 284 -7.22 14.14 12.92
N VAL A 285 -6.69 13.06 12.29
CA VAL A 285 -6.92 11.68 12.72
C VAL A 285 -6.34 11.44 14.11
N LEU A 286 -5.07 11.81 14.33
CA LEU A 286 -4.40 11.59 15.61
C LEU A 286 -5.10 12.33 16.76
N ASN A 287 -5.46 13.60 16.55
CA ASN A 287 -6.15 14.41 17.54
C ASN A 287 -7.60 13.96 17.75
N GLY A 288 -8.31 13.64 16.66
CA GLY A 288 -9.69 13.16 16.71
C GLY A 288 -9.82 11.85 17.46
N ARG A 289 -8.99 10.85 17.14
CA ARG A 289 -8.95 9.54 17.84
C ARG A 289 -8.62 9.69 19.32
N ARG A 290 -7.66 10.57 19.68
CA ARG A 290 -7.33 10.84 21.08
C ARG A 290 -8.50 11.46 21.85
N LYS A 291 -9.19 12.48 21.29
CA LYS A 291 -10.36 13.13 21.90
C LYS A 291 -11.51 12.13 22.06
N LEU A 292 -11.83 11.36 21.00
CA LEU A 292 -12.88 10.34 21.04
C LEU A 292 -12.59 9.28 22.12
N SER A 293 -11.36 8.76 22.16
CA SER A 293 -10.95 7.77 23.18
C SER A 293 -11.11 8.34 24.60
N SER A 294 -10.73 9.59 24.87
CA SER A 294 -10.92 10.19 26.17
C SER A 294 -12.40 10.30 26.58
N MET A 295 -13.32 10.44 25.64
CA MET A 295 -14.77 10.50 25.93
C MET A 295 -15.39 9.13 26.17
N ILE A 296 -14.84 8.08 25.54
CA ILE A 296 -15.32 6.69 25.71
C ILE A 296 -14.93 6.12 27.09
N PHE A 297 -13.76 6.52 27.62
CA PHE A 297 -13.22 5.97 28.86
C PHE A 297 -13.31 6.93 30.06
N ALA A 298 -13.99 8.07 29.91
CA ALA A 298 -14.29 9.01 31.01
C ALA A 298 -15.56 8.60 31.73
#